data_aee24d64bd407e1b4347b214b658160a
#
_entry.id   aee24d64bd407e1b4347b214b658160a
#
_cell.length_a   1.000
_cell.length_b   1.000
_cell.length_c   1.000
_cell.angle_alpha   90.00
_cell.angle_beta   90.00
_cell.angle_gamma   90.00
#
_symmetry.space_group_name_H-M   'P 1'
#
loop_
_entity.id
_entity.type
_entity.pdbx_description
1 polymer ?
#
loop_
_entity_poly.entity_id
_entity_poly.type
_entity_poly.pdbx_seq_one_letter_code
_entity_poly.pdbx_strand_id
1 'polypeptide(L)'
;MKRAKLTVVGGAALLFLSTLHAAGPAQFPEDFRRWVHVGTGVILPGANPQLVSEEGMHHVFANEKAAGAYTSGDFPDGSMVVYELRAVKQTNGVIAEGERKRVDVMIKDSSQKSTGGWRFERFWGNDQTKNALEDAGASCIQCHSKAKTHGAVFSMLH
;
A
#
# COMPACT_ATOMS: atom_id res chain seq x y z
N MET A 1 -70.72 -25.43 -14.42
CA MET A 1 -69.65 -25.59 -13.41
C MET A 1 -68.31 -25.37 -14.15
N LYS A 2 -67.70 -24.19 -14.04
CA LYS A 2 -66.41 -23.84 -14.67
C LYS A 2 -65.30 -24.00 -13.62
N ARG A 3 -64.35 -24.91 -13.86
CA ARG A 3 -63.20 -25.12 -12.97
C ARG A 3 -62.08 -24.10 -13.35
N ALA A 4 -61.74 -23.24 -12.45
CA ALA A 4 -60.60 -22.33 -12.58
C ALA A 4 -59.31 -23.11 -12.31
N LYS A 5 -58.34 -23.00 -13.24
CA LYS A 5 -56.97 -23.52 -13.08
C LYS A 5 -56.12 -22.43 -12.43
N LEU A 6 -55.61 -22.74 -11.23
CA LEU A 6 -54.68 -21.89 -10.52
C LEU A 6 -53.26 -22.19 -11.01
N THR A 7 -52.60 -21.23 -11.70
CA THR A 7 -51.22 -21.36 -12.13
C THR A 7 -50.33 -20.75 -11.06
N VAL A 8 -49.56 -21.59 -10.38
CA VAL A 8 -48.54 -21.15 -9.41
C VAL A 8 -47.26 -20.79 -10.19
N VAL A 9 -46.92 -19.53 -10.24
CA VAL A 9 -45.64 -19.04 -10.78
C VAL A 9 -44.63 -19.08 -9.64
N GLY A 10 -43.73 -20.08 -9.68
CA GLY A 10 -42.62 -20.19 -8.73
C GLY A 10 -41.50 -19.20 -9.12
N GLY A 11 -41.37 -18.13 -8.36
CA GLY A 11 -40.23 -17.20 -8.49
C GLY A 11 -38.99 -17.80 -7.84
N ALA A 12 -37.99 -18.16 -8.63
CA ALA A 12 -36.67 -18.52 -8.11
C ALA A 12 -35.93 -17.26 -7.66
N ALA A 13 -35.78 -17.05 -6.36
CA ALA A 13 -34.94 -16.01 -5.79
C ALA A 13 -33.47 -16.41 -5.93
N LEU A 14 -32.74 -15.77 -6.84
CA LEU A 14 -31.28 -15.88 -6.94
C LEU A 14 -30.64 -15.14 -5.74
N LEU A 15 -30.19 -15.90 -4.75
CA LEU A 15 -29.34 -15.40 -3.67
C LEU A 15 -27.95 -15.12 -4.25
N PHE A 16 -27.62 -13.83 -4.47
CA PHE A 16 -26.26 -13.41 -4.74
C PHE A 16 -25.47 -13.52 -3.43
N LEU A 17 -24.72 -14.60 -3.26
CA LEU A 17 -23.68 -14.67 -2.23
C LEU A 17 -22.58 -13.69 -2.61
N SER A 18 -22.57 -12.51 -1.97
CA SER A 18 -21.41 -11.61 -1.99
C SER A 18 -20.28 -12.30 -1.25
N THR A 19 -19.31 -12.84 -1.97
CA THR A 19 -18.06 -13.34 -1.37
C THR A 19 -17.33 -12.14 -0.78
N LEU A 20 -17.32 -12.01 0.55
CA LEU A 20 -16.36 -11.16 1.22
C LEU A 20 -14.96 -11.71 0.87
N HIS A 21 -14.26 -11.02 0.00
CA HIS A 21 -12.83 -11.26 -0.20
C HIS A 21 -12.13 -10.79 1.08
N ALA A 22 -11.79 -11.73 1.96
CA ALA A 22 -10.84 -11.46 3.03
C ALA A 22 -9.53 -11.04 2.37
N ALA A 23 -8.93 -9.94 2.86
CA ALA A 23 -7.59 -9.56 2.43
C ALA A 23 -6.68 -10.78 2.58
N GLY A 24 -5.98 -11.15 1.50
CA GLY A 24 -5.04 -12.27 1.54
C GLY A 24 -3.98 -12.05 2.63
N PRO A 25 -3.23 -13.10 3.00
CA PRO A 25 -2.16 -12.96 3.99
C PRO A 25 -1.19 -11.86 3.58
N ALA A 26 -0.60 -11.19 4.58
CA ALA A 26 0.41 -10.17 4.37
C ALA A 26 1.53 -10.71 3.46
N GLN A 27 1.88 -9.96 2.43
CA GLN A 27 2.88 -10.36 1.44
C GLN A 27 4.08 -9.40 1.51
N PHE A 28 5.10 -9.79 2.25
CA PHE A 28 6.37 -9.08 2.21
C PHE A 28 7.04 -9.29 0.84
N PRO A 29 7.36 -8.23 0.09
CA PRO A 29 8.01 -8.37 -1.21
C PRO A 29 9.52 -8.59 -1.04
N GLU A 30 9.97 -9.83 -0.90
CA GLU A 30 11.36 -10.19 -0.55
C GLU A 30 12.40 -9.57 -1.49
N ASP A 31 12.09 -9.46 -2.79
CA ASP A 31 13.02 -8.96 -3.82
C ASP A 31 12.89 -7.46 -4.10
N PHE A 32 12.16 -6.68 -3.30
CA PHE A 32 11.87 -5.28 -3.62
C PHE A 32 13.13 -4.42 -3.86
N ARG A 33 14.25 -4.73 -3.24
CA ARG A 33 15.52 -3.99 -3.47
C ARG A 33 16.13 -4.20 -4.86
N ARG A 34 15.58 -5.13 -5.66
CA ARG A 34 15.92 -5.33 -7.08
C ARG A 34 14.99 -4.58 -8.03
N TRP A 35 13.93 -3.97 -7.50
CA TRP A 35 12.98 -3.21 -8.30
C TRP A 35 13.55 -1.85 -8.70
N VAL A 36 12.77 -1.08 -9.46
CA VAL A 36 13.15 0.27 -9.84
C VAL A 36 13.27 1.12 -8.57
N HIS A 37 14.45 1.67 -8.33
CA HIS A 37 14.69 2.61 -7.25
C HIS A 37 14.13 3.98 -7.67
N VAL A 38 13.09 4.45 -6.96
CA VAL A 38 12.39 5.70 -7.27
C VAL A 38 13.10 6.90 -6.65
N GLY A 39 13.59 6.73 -5.44
CA GLY A 39 14.29 7.81 -4.74
C GLY A 39 14.73 7.45 -3.34
N THR A 40 15.61 8.29 -2.82
CA THR A 40 16.10 8.23 -1.44
C THR A 40 16.00 9.61 -0.80
N GLY A 41 15.57 9.66 0.44
CA GLY A 41 15.57 10.88 1.25
C GLY A 41 16.06 10.62 2.67
N VAL A 42 16.46 11.69 3.34
CA VAL A 42 16.89 11.64 4.75
C VAL A 42 16.11 12.67 5.55
N ILE A 43 15.47 12.24 6.61
CA ILE A 43 14.87 13.12 7.61
C ILE A 43 15.69 12.95 8.88
N LEU A 44 16.46 13.98 9.20
CA LEU A 44 17.32 13.95 10.38
C LEU A 44 16.48 14.06 11.67
N PRO A 45 16.91 13.41 12.77
CA PRO A 45 16.24 13.51 14.06
C PRO A 45 16.03 14.96 14.49
N GLY A 46 14.80 15.28 14.90
CA GLY A 46 14.43 16.62 15.36
C GLY A 46 14.27 17.68 14.25
N ALA A 47 14.44 17.33 12.97
CA ALA A 47 14.31 18.29 11.88
C ALA A 47 12.89 18.80 11.68
N ASN A 48 11.89 17.94 11.90
CA ASN A 48 10.47 18.31 11.79
C ASN A 48 9.61 17.51 12.79
N PRO A 49 9.00 18.18 13.79
CA PRO A 49 8.15 17.51 14.78
C PRO A 49 6.97 16.73 14.20
N GLN A 50 6.51 17.07 12.98
CA GLN A 50 5.41 16.37 12.32
C GLN A 50 5.87 15.08 11.60
N LEU A 51 7.18 14.88 11.46
CA LEU A 51 7.78 13.75 10.73
C LEU A 51 8.62 12.84 11.64
N VAL A 52 8.41 12.89 12.96
CA VAL A 52 9.17 12.06 13.92
C VAL A 52 9.11 10.57 13.60
N SER A 53 7.96 10.07 13.15
CA SER A 53 7.80 8.67 12.73
C SER A 53 8.57 8.33 11.45
N GLU A 54 8.95 9.35 10.68
CA GLU A 54 9.65 9.24 9.39
C GLU A 54 11.14 9.54 9.51
N GLU A 55 11.63 9.85 10.70
CA GLU A 55 13.06 10.13 10.92
C GLU A 55 13.94 8.94 10.57
N GLY A 56 14.88 9.16 9.67
CA GLY A 56 15.76 8.14 9.14
C GLY A 56 16.10 8.39 7.67
N MET A 57 16.76 7.42 7.09
CA MET A 57 16.97 7.32 5.65
C MET A 57 15.90 6.43 5.05
N HIS A 58 15.16 6.95 4.09
CA HIS A 58 14.15 6.16 3.39
C HIS A 58 14.51 5.96 1.94
N HIS A 59 14.18 4.77 1.43
CA HIS A 59 14.29 4.39 0.04
C HIS A 59 12.90 4.01 -0.47
N VAL A 60 12.59 4.43 -1.68
CA VAL A 60 11.35 4.06 -2.36
C VAL A 60 11.68 3.19 -3.56
N PHE A 61 10.99 2.07 -3.67
CA PHE A 61 11.12 1.13 -4.78
C PHE A 61 9.74 0.87 -5.39
N ALA A 62 9.72 0.64 -6.70
CA ALA A 62 8.52 0.33 -7.46
C ALA A 62 8.73 -0.94 -8.28
N ASN A 63 7.75 -1.86 -8.27
CA ASN A 63 7.79 -2.95 -9.21
C ASN A 63 7.59 -2.43 -10.64
N GLU A 64 7.83 -3.25 -11.65
CA GLU A 64 7.77 -2.86 -13.06
C GLU A 64 6.41 -2.21 -13.43
N LYS A 65 5.29 -2.75 -12.94
CA LYS A 65 3.96 -2.19 -13.17
C LYS A 65 3.82 -0.78 -12.59
N ALA A 66 4.27 -0.58 -11.35
CA ALA A 66 4.21 0.72 -10.71
C ALA A 66 5.16 1.71 -11.38
N ALA A 67 6.38 1.29 -11.73
CA ALA A 67 7.36 2.14 -12.40
C ALA A 67 6.84 2.70 -13.72
N GLY A 68 6.16 1.88 -14.53
CA GLY A 68 5.54 2.31 -15.79
C GLY A 68 4.38 3.30 -15.62
N ALA A 69 3.78 3.39 -14.43
CA ALA A 69 2.65 4.25 -14.14
C ALA A 69 3.03 5.61 -13.50
N TYR A 70 4.28 5.81 -13.12
CA TYR A 70 4.69 7.03 -12.40
C TYR A 70 4.45 8.32 -13.19
N THR A 71 4.55 8.29 -14.52
CA THR A 71 4.32 9.48 -15.35
C THR A 71 2.85 9.91 -15.39
N SER A 72 1.94 8.93 -15.48
CA SER A 72 0.49 9.20 -15.56
C SER A 72 -0.19 9.31 -14.20
N GLY A 73 0.33 8.63 -13.17
CA GLY A 73 -0.33 8.45 -11.89
C GLY A 73 -1.45 7.40 -11.91
N ASP A 74 -1.69 6.73 -13.04
CA ASP A 74 -2.74 5.72 -13.22
C ASP A 74 -2.16 4.32 -12.96
N PHE A 75 -2.00 4.00 -11.69
CA PHE A 75 -1.42 2.72 -11.28
C PHE A 75 -2.40 1.57 -11.54
N PRO A 76 -2.03 0.57 -12.37
CA PRO A 76 -2.85 -0.62 -12.59
C PRO A 76 -2.81 -1.57 -11.38
N ASP A 77 -3.83 -2.43 -11.24
CA ASP A 77 -3.88 -3.45 -10.19
C ASP A 77 -2.63 -4.33 -10.21
N GLY A 78 -2.08 -4.58 -9.02
CA GLY A 78 -0.81 -5.26 -8.83
C GLY A 78 0.43 -4.35 -8.93
N SER A 79 0.26 -3.02 -9.13
CA SER A 79 1.34 -2.06 -8.88
C SER A 79 1.73 -2.12 -7.40
N MET A 80 3.03 -2.17 -7.13
CA MET A 80 3.56 -2.16 -5.76
C MET A 80 4.60 -1.06 -5.60
N VAL A 81 4.43 -0.26 -4.55
CA VAL A 81 5.40 0.74 -4.11
C VAL A 81 5.82 0.41 -2.69
N VAL A 82 7.12 0.31 -2.48
CA VAL A 82 7.72 -0.02 -1.18
C VAL A 82 8.49 1.18 -0.66
N TYR A 83 8.20 1.54 0.58
CA TYR A 83 8.95 2.53 1.34
C TYR A 83 9.72 1.79 2.45
N GLU A 84 11.04 1.76 2.35
CA GLU A 84 11.90 1.20 3.39
C GLU A 84 12.50 2.33 4.21
N LEU A 85 12.24 2.35 5.52
CA LEU A 85 12.83 3.28 6.46
C LEU A 85 13.94 2.61 7.26
N ARG A 86 15.10 3.25 7.29
CA ARG A 86 16.29 2.80 8.01
C ARG A 86 16.78 3.87 8.98
N ALA A 87 17.46 3.47 10.03
CA ALA A 87 18.16 4.40 10.89
C ALA A 87 19.27 5.12 10.12
N VAL A 88 19.57 6.34 10.50
CA VAL A 88 20.73 7.08 9.98
C VAL A 88 21.91 6.85 10.90
N LYS A 89 23.07 6.50 10.32
CA LYS A 89 24.38 6.51 10.98
C LYS A 89 25.18 7.68 10.44
N GLN A 90 25.65 8.53 11.34
CA GLN A 90 26.49 9.67 10.98
C GLN A 90 27.84 9.56 11.66
N THR A 91 28.91 9.53 10.86
CA THR A 91 30.30 9.42 11.37
C THR A 91 31.22 10.18 10.43
N ASN A 92 32.01 11.10 10.98
CA ASN A 92 33.03 11.86 10.23
C ASN A 92 32.49 12.55 8.97
N GLY A 93 31.29 13.13 9.03
CA GLY A 93 30.67 13.81 7.90
C GLY A 93 30.01 12.87 6.88
N VAL A 94 30.07 11.56 7.08
CA VAL A 94 29.40 10.56 6.24
C VAL A 94 28.04 10.21 6.85
N ILE A 95 27.00 10.23 6.01
CA ILE A 95 25.66 9.74 6.36
C ILE A 95 25.48 8.39 5.67
N ALA A 96 25.23 7.34 6.45
CA ALA A 96 25.01 6.00 5.95
C ALA A 96 23.71 5.39 6.53
N GLU A 97 23.16 4.42 5.81
CA GLU A 97 22.03 3.66 6.32
C GLU A 97 22.43 2.75 7.49
N GLY A 98 21.56 2.70 8.49
CA GLY A 98 21.68 1.82 9.63
C GLY A 98 20.71 0.64 9.55
N GLU A 99 20.21 0.21 10.71
CA GLU A 99 19.25 -0.88 10.82
C GLU A 99 17.91 -0.51 10.17
N ARG A 100 17.22 -1.51 9.63
CA ARG A 100 15.86 -1.34 9.12
C ARG A 100 14.92 -1.06 10.28
N LYS A 101 14.18 0.05 10.20
CA LYS A 101 13.13 0.42 11.15
C LYS A 101 11.81 -0.21 10.75
N ARG A 102 11.43 -0.09 9.48
CA ARG A 102 10.21 -0.68 8.91
C ARG A 102 10.25 -0.73 7.39
N VAL A 103 9.32 -1.52 6.86
CA VAL A 103 8.95 -1.51 5.44
C VAL A 103 7.44 -1.28 5.34
N ASP A 104 7.04 -0.25 4.60
CA ASP A 104 5.65 0.01 4.24
C ASP A 104 5.43 -0.36 2.78
N VAL A 105 4.36 -1.07 2.50
CA VAL A 105 4.02 -1.54 1.15
C VAL A 105 2.65 -1.01 0.76
N MET A 106 2.56 -0.38 -0.39
CA MET A 106 1.32 -0.03 -1.06
C MET A 106 1.11 -0.99 -2.23
N ILE A 107 -0.03 -1.67 -2.26
CA ILE A 107 -0.39 -2.60 -3.32
C ILE A 107 -1.68 -2.10 -3.97
N LYS A 108 -1.64 -1.79 -5.25
CA LYS A 108 -2.84 -1.39 -5.99
C LYS A 108 -3.80 -2.58 -6.10
N ASP A 109 -5.00 -2.37 -5.59
CA ASP A 109 -6.09 -3.34 -5.59
C ASP A 109 -7.41 -2.57 -5.66
N SER A 110 -8.01 -2.51 -6.83
CA SER A 110 -9.22 -1.74 -7.10
C SER A 110 -10.45 -2.21 -6.29
N SER A 111 -10.39 -3.36 -5.64
CA SER A 111 -11.42 -3.85 -4.73
C SER A 111 -11.43 -3.10 -3.38
N GLN A 112 -10.32 -2.49 -2.98
CA GLN A 112 -10.12 -1.77 -1.71
C GLN A 112 -10.74 -0.37 -1.74
N LYS A 113 -12.08 -0.30 -1.80
CA LYS A 113 -12.82 0.98 -1.99
C LYS A 113 -12.61 1.97 -0.85
N SER A 114 -12.51 1.49 0.39
CA SER A 114 -12.32 2.33 1.59
C SER A 114 -10.98 3.07 1.62
N THR A 115 -9.97 2.53 0.94
CA THR A 115 -8.61 3.06 0.88
C THR A 115 -8.24 3.58 -0.52
N GLY A 116 -9.22 3.92 -1.34
CA GLY A 116 -8.99 4.50 -2.67
C GLY A 116 -8.38 3.53 -3.67
N GLY A 117 -8.59 2.22 -3.49
CA GLY A 117 -8.05 1.18 -4.36
C GLY A 117 -6.60 0.81 -4.02
N TRP A 118 -6.18 1.00 -2.78
CA TRP A 118 -4.87 0.59 -2.31
C TRP A 118 -4.97 -0.29 -1.06
N ARG A 119 -4.24 -1.38 -1.02
CA ARG A 119 -3.96 -2.15 0.19
C ARG A 119 -2.65 -1.65 0.79
N PHE A 120 -2.62 -1.45 2.09
CA PHE A 120 -1.44 -1.02 2.82
C PHE A 120 -0.98 -2.12 3.76
N GLU A 121 0.32 -2.32 3.83
CA GLU A 121 0.95 -3.26 4.74
C GLU A 121 2.19 -2.63 5.38
N ARG A 122 2.47 -2.97 6.63
CA ARG A 122 3.64 -2.51 7.38
C ARG A 122 4.32 -3.69 8.05
N PHE A 123 5.65 -3.69 7.97
CA PHE A 123 6.50 -4.69 8.59
C PHE A 123 7.57 -3.99 9.42
N TRP A 124 7.68 -4.35 10.72
CA TRP A 124 8.65 -3.74 11.61
C TRP A 124 10.00 -4.45 11.56
N GLY A 125 11.07 -3.68 11.49
CA GLY A 125 12.43 -4.21 11.48
C GLY A 125 12.63 -5.26 10.40
N ASN A 126 12.99 -6.46 10.82
CA ASN A 126 13.21 -7.62 9.94
C ASN A 126 12.08 -8.67 10.01
N ASP A 127 10.98 -8.38 10.71
CA ASP A 127 9.81 -9.26 10.68
C ASP A 127 9.09 -9.09 9.34
N GLN A 128 9.08 -10.16 8.55
CA GLN A 128 8.47 -10.22 7.22
C GLN A 128 7.17 -11.03 7.21
N THR A 129 6.74 -11.50 8.37
CA THR A 129 5.66 -12.49 8.47
C THR A 129 4.32 -11.89 8.85
N LYS A 130 4.32 -10.73 9.54
CA LYS A 130 3.12 -10.13 10.10
C LYS A 130 2.93 -8.70 9.63
N ASN A 131 1.78 -8.41 8.99
CA ASN A 131 1.33 -7.04 8.80
C ASN A 131 1.03 -6.40 10.16
N ALA A 132 1.70 -5.29 10.45
CA ALA A 132 1.57 -4.56 11.71
C ALA A 132 0.48 -3.47 11.69
N LEU A 133 -0.24 -3.29 10.58
CA LEU A 133 -1.36 -2.35 10.51
C LEU A 133 -2.63 -2.99 11.09
N GLU A 134 -3.21 -2.34 12.10
CA GLU A 134 -4.42 -2.80 12.78
C GLU A 134 -5.70 -2.20 12.17
N ASP A 135 -5.57 -1.11 11.41
CA ASP A 135 -6.68 -0.32 10.85
C ASP A 135 -6.92 -0.56 9.36
N ALA A 136 -6.40 -1.65 8.81
CA ALA A 136 -6.48 -2.00 7.40
C ALA A 136 -6.02 -0.86 6.45
N GLY A 137 -5.15 0.03 6.92
CA GLY A 137 -4.59 1.14 6.15
C GLY A 137 -5.41 2.43 6.17
N ALA A 138 -6.39 2.56 7.05
CA ALA A 138 -7.20 3.78 7.16
C ALA A 138 -6.36 5.02 7.51
N SER A 139 -5.40 4.90 8.41
CA SER A 139 -4.43 5.96 8.72
C SER A 139 -3.50 6.28 7.55
N CYS A 140 -3.11 5.28 6.79
CA CYS A 140 -2.26 5.46 5.61
C CYS A 140 -2.96 6.27 4.54
N ILE A 141 -4.18 5.87 4.15
CA ILE A 141 -4.92 6.59 3.10
C ILE A 141 -5.30 8.01 3.51
N GLN A 142 -5.53 8.28 4.80
CA GLN A 142 -5.80 9.62 5.28
C GLN A 142 -4.67 10.59 4.88
N CYS A 143 -3.41 10.15 4.97
CA CYS A 143 -2.26 10.93 4.52
C CYS A 143 -2.11 10.89 3.00
N HIS A 144 -2.13 9.69 2.39
CA HIS A 144 -1.90 9.48 0.97
C HIS A 144 -2.97 10.11 0.06
N SER A 145 -4.18 10.33 0.58
CA SER A 145 -5.23 11.04 -0.15
C SER A 145 -4.86 12.48 -0.53
N LYS A 146 -3.83 13.08 0.10
CA LYS A 146 -3.31 14.40 -0.26
C LYS A 146 -2.57 14.40 -1.61
N ALA A 147 -2.09 13.23 -2.05
CA ALA A 147 -1.43 13.03 -3.34
C ALA A 147 -2.37 12.47 -4.43
N LYS A 148 -3.67 12.82 -4.41
CA LYS A 148 -4.70 12.28 -5.32
C LYS A 148 -4.37 12.46 -6.80
N THR A 149 -3.79 13.59 -7.17
CA THR A 149 -3.43 13.91 -8.56
C THR A 149 -2.32 13.03 -9.11
N HIS A 150 -1.67 12.24 -8.24
CA HIS A 150 -0.61 11.31 -8.61
C HIS A 150 -0.90 9.90 -8.03
N GLY A 151 -2.15 9.45 -8.16
CA GLY A 151 -2.55 8.11 -7.77
C GLY A 151 -2.38 7.78 -6.29
N ALA A 152 -2.34 8.78 -5.40
CA ALA A 152 -2.06 8.67 -3.96
C ALA A 152 -0.60 8.26 -3.62
N VAL A 153 0.34 8.45 -4.54
CA VAL A 153 1.77 8.19 -4.34
C VAL A 153 2.52 9.52 -4.24
N PHE A 154 3.32 9.70 -3.18
CA PHE A 154 4.08 10.95 -2.95
C PHE A 154 5.39 11.01 -3.70
N SER A 155 6.02 9.87 -3.92
CA SER A 155 7.30 9.81 -4.62
C SER A 155 7.15 10.11 -6.11
N MET A 156 8.21 10.64 -6.71
CA MET A 156 8.30 10.94 -8.13
C MET A 156 9.48 10.17 -8.72
N LEU A 157 9.28 9.57 -9.88
CA LEU A 157 10.36 8.97 -10.65
C LEU A 157 10.93 10.04 -11.61
N HIS A 158 12.22 10.30 -11.51
CA HIS A 158 12.94 11.28 -12.30
C HIS A 158 13.80 10.62 -13.39
#